data_99f988bb5e00a0b27dbb9293e49c376c
#
_entry.id   99f988bb5e00a0b27dbb9293e49c376c
#
_cell.length_a   1.000
_cell.length_b   1.000
_cell.length_c   1.000
_cell.angle_alpha   90.00
_cell.angle_beta   90.00
_cell.angle_gamma   90.00
#
_symmetry.space_group_name_H-M   'P 1'
#
loop_
_entity.id
_entity.type
_entity.pdbx_description
1 polymer ?
#
loop_
_entity_poly.entity_id
_entity_poly.type
_entity_poly.pdbx_seq_one_letter_code
_entity_poly.pdbx_strand_id
1 'polypeptide(L)'
;MKNYQMIVDAQKCVGCHACEVACKQEFKAPLGYFRTMTMYLDSGTFPKVKRDFLPLMCRQCDDALCLKACTKGAISKENGIVKIDESKCTGCKDCIKACSIGAIYVNPFTNIAEKCNLCEHRLEEGLQTACEATCVANAITIVTDKKDIPKEAKPFKNHKDDKPGTLHIGANEKMKNKLTFGRSFSPLNYEIENWAVDHE
;
A
#
# COMPACT_ATOMS: atom_id res chain seq x y z
N MET A 1 9.68 22.16 -6.37
CA MET A 1 8.46 21.34 -6.22
C MET A 1 8.73 20.28 -5.17
N LYS A 2 7.82 20.07 -4.21
CA LYS A 2 7.92 19.00 -3.23
C LYS A 2 7.76 17.65 -3.95
N ASN A 3 8.58 16.66 -3.65
CA ASN A 3 8.44 15.31 -4.19
C ASN A 3 8.27 14.35 -3.02
N TYR A 4 7.03 13.98 -2.74
CA TYR A 4 6.69 13.13 -1.59
C TYR A 4 7.12 11.68 -1.85
N GLN A 5 7.82 11.11 -0.87
CA GLN A 5 8.24 9.73 -0.89
C GLN A 5 7.94 9.07 0.46
N MET A 6 7.31 7.90 0.41
CA MET A 6 7.01 7.12 1.62
C MET A 6 8.17 6.17 1.93
N ILE A 7 8.49 6.07 3.21
CA ILE A 7 9.43 5.10 3.77
C ILE A 7 8.67 4.23 4.76
N VAL A 8 8.80 2.91 4.62
CA VAL A 8 8.21 1.90 5.51
C VAL A 8 9.33 1.12 6.17
N ASP A 9 9.45 1.24 7.49
CA ASP A 9 10.42 0.49 8.29
C ASP A 9 9.75 -0.77 8.88
N ALA A 10 9.98 -1.91 8.22
CA ALA A 10 9.43 -3.20 8.65
C ALA A 10 10.03 -3.70 9.96
N GLN A 11 11.20 -3.20 10.37
CA GLN A 11 11.84 -3.58 11.64
C GLN A 11 11.17 -2.91 12.85
N LYS A 12 10.58 -1.72 12.62
CA LYS A 12 9.83 -1.00 13.65
C LYS A 12 8.36 -1.42 13.73
N CYS A 13 7.80 -1.98 12.66
CA CYS A 13 6.39 -2.33 12.62
C CYS A 13 6.06 -3.39 13.68
N VAL A 14 5.05 -3.11 14.50
CA VAL A 14 4.56 -4.00 15.58
C VAL A 14 3.23 -4.69 15.22
N GLY A 15 2.73 -4.52 14.00
CA GLY A 15 1.51 -5.18 13.52
C GLY A 15 0.23 -4.74 14.21
N CYS A 16 0.16 -3.49 14.71
CA CYS A 16 -0.99 -3.00 15.47
C CYS A 16 -2.21 -2.61 14.63
N HIS A 17 -2.12 -2.61 13.30
CA HIS A 17 -3.18 -2.24 12.34
C HIS A 17 -3.71 -0.79 12.44
N ALA A 18 -3.17 0.05 13.31
CA ALA A 18 -3.62 1.44 13.47
C ALA A 18 -3.60 2.23 12.12
N CYS A 19 -2.61 1.99 11.27
CA CYS A 19 -2.52 2.59 9.93
C CYS A 19 -3.70 2.21 9.02
N GLU A 20 -4.21 0.98 9.12
CA GLU A 20 -5.37 0.51 8.35
C GLU A 20 -6.65 1.20 8.81
N VAL A 21 -6.86 1.23 10.13
CA VAL A 21 -8.04 1.86 10.73
C VAL A 21 -8.08 3.35 10.42
N ALA A 22 -6.95 4.05 10.62
CA ALA A 22 -6.84 5.47 10.31
C ALA A 22 -7.10 5.76 8.81
N CYS A 23 -6.54 4.95 7.91
CA CYS A 23 -6.77 5.09 6.48
C CYS A 23 -8.24 4.85 6.10
N LYS A 24 -8.88 3.83 6.70
CA LYS A 24 -10.31 3.56 6.48
C LYS A 24 -11.19 4.71 6.96
N GLN A 25 -10.89 5.27 8.11
CA GLN A 25 -11.63 6.41 8.68
C GLN A 25 -11.45 7.66 7.82
N GLU A 26 -10.22 7.97 7.41
CA GLU A 26 -9.88 9.14 6.60
C GLU A 26 -10.61 9.16 5.26
N PHE A 27 -10.67 8.00 4.58
CA PHE A 27 -11.22 7.89 3.23
C PHE A 27 -12.61 7.23 3.19
N LYS A 28 -13.23 6.95 4.34
CA LYS A 28 -14.50 6.25 4.44
C LYS A 28 -14.55 5.00 3.54
N ALA A 29 -13.43 4.25 3.52
CA ALA A 29 -13.30 3.08 2.65
C ALA A 29 -14.39 2.05 3.00
N PRO A 30 -15.08 1.46 2.01
CA PRO A 30 -16.16 0.51 2.23
C PRO A 30 -15.74 -0.67 3.10
N LEU A 31 -16.71 -1.30 3.76
CA LEU A 31 -16.46 -2.51 4.55
C LEU A 31 -15.79 -3.56 3.64
N GLY A 32 -14.69 -4.11 4.15
CA GLY A 32 -13.93 -5.12 3.44
C GLY A 32 -12.94 -4.62 2.40
N TYR A 33 -12.86 -3.33 2.10
CA TYR A 33 -11.89 -2.75 1.19
C TYR A 33 -10.83 -1.95 1.96
N PHE A 34 -9.57 -2.03 1.51
CA PHE A 34 -8.43 -1.41 2.18
C PHE A 34 -7.52 -0.70 1.20
N ARG A 35 -7.05 0.51 1.55
CA ARG A 35 -5.98 1.23 0.84
C ARG A 35 -4.61 0.94 1.44
N THR A 36 -4.59 0.42 2.67
CA THR A 36 -3.42 0.02 3.44
C THR A 36 -3.75 -1.26 4.19
N MET A 37 -2.82 -2.22 4.25
CA MET A 37 -2.98 -3.50 4.93
C MET A 37 -1.65 -3.90 5.56
N THR A 38 -1.66 -4.51 6.74
CA THR A 38 -0.46 -5.02 7.40
C THR A 38 -0.39 -6.53 7.24
N MET A 39 0.66 -7.02 6.60
CA MET A 39 0.89 -8.43 6.38
C MET A 39 1.64 -9.06 7.55
N TYR A 40 1.28 -10.29 7.89
CA TYR A 40 1.95 -11.15 8.86
C TYR A 40 2.82 -12.17 8.15
N LEU A 41 4.02 -12.38 8.68
CA LEU A 41 5.01 -13.28 8.11
C LEU A 41 5.61 -14.12 9.22
N ASP A 42 5.06 -15.32 9.40
CA ASP A 42 5.58 -16.26 10.37
C ASP A 42 6.77 -17.04 9.79
N SER A 43 7.78 -17.25 10.60
CA SER A 43 8.99 -17.98 10.24
C SER A 43 9.58 -18.70 11.44
N GLY A 44 10.41 -19.73 11.15
CA GLY A 44 11.02 -20.57 12.17
C GLY A 44 10.15 -21.77 12.54
N THR A 45 10.62 -22.55 13.54
CA THR A 45 9.94 -23.70 14.13
C THR A 45 9.99 -23.59 15.65
N PHE A 46 8.96 -24.09 16.32
CA PHE A 46 8.94 -24.09 17.79
C PHE A 46 10.21 -24.75 18.37
N PRO A 47 10.85 -24.16 19.41
CA PRO A 47 10.47 -22.94 20.14
C PRO A 47 11.01 -21.62 19.53
N LYS A 48 11.68 -21.66 18.38
CA LYS A 48 12.32 -20.49 17.74
C LYS A 48 11.44 -19.94 16.62
N VAL A 49 10.25 -19.47 16.97
CA VAL A 49 9.33 -18.82 16.03
C VAL A 49 9.52 -17.30 16.02
N LYS A 50 9.32 -16.69 14.86
CA LYS A 50 9.38 -15.23 14.65
C LYS A 50 8.20 -14.81 13.78
N ARG A 51 7.55 -13.71 14.15
CA ARG A 51 6.56 -13.01 13.33
C ARG A 51 7.11 -11.65 12.92
N ASP A 52 7.18 -11.42 11.63
CA ASP A 52 7.48 -10.12 11.05
C ASP A 52 6.20 -9.48 10.50
N PHE A 53 6.17 -8.14 10.47
CA PHE A 53 5.03 -7.36 9.98
C PHE A 53 5.48 -6.45 8.85
N LEU A 54 4.63 -6.28 7.85
CA LEU A 54 4.89 -5.34 6.77
C LEU A 54 3.62 -4.59 6.38
N PRO A 55 3.55 -3.29 6.65
CA PRO A 55 2.49 -2.44 6.12
C PRO A 55 2.63 -2.34 4.60
N LEU A 56 1.56 -2.62 3.90
CA LEU A 56 1.48 -2.50 2.45
C LEU A 56 0.44 -1.48 2.03
N MET A 57 0.82 -0.65 1.09
CA MET A 57 -0.03 0.34 0.44
C MET A 57 0.44 0.55 -1.00
N CYS A 58 -0.24 1.40 -1.76
CA CYS A 58 0.24 1.77 -3.09
C CYS A 58 1.69 2.28 -3.03
N ARG A 59 2.55 1.74 -3.87
CA ARG A 59 3.98 2.06 -3.90
C ARG A 59 4.32 3.36 -4.61
N GLN A 60 3.34 4.10 -5.14
CA GLN A 60 3.57 5.37 -5.85
C GLN A 60 4.65 5.24 -6.93
N CYS A 61 4.57 4.20 -7.75
CA CYS A 61 5.62 3.79 -8.70
C CYS A 61 6.10 4.94 -9.60
N ASP A 62 7.40 4.99 -9.87
CA ASP A 62 7.97 5.98 -10.80
C ASP A 62 7.56 5.69 -12.24
N ASP A 63 7.45 4.42 -12.60
CA ASP A 63 6.89 3.94 -13.85
C ASP A 63 5.57 3.20 -13.58
N ALA A 64 4.52 3.96 -13.29
CA ALA A 64 3.26 3.42 -12.82
C ALA A 64 2.51 2.67 -13.94
N LEU A 65 2.51 1.34 -13.91
CA LEU A 65 1.81 0.48 -14.86
C LEU A 65 0.30 0.77 -14.90
N CYS A 66 -0.31 1.10 -13.76
CA CYS A 66 -1.71 1.48 -13.66
C CYS A 66 -2.03 2.77 -14.45
N LEU A 67 -1.08 3.73 -14.49
CA LEU A 67 -1.20 4.95 -15.28
C LEU A 67 -1.17 4.61 -16.78
N LYS A 68 -0.23 3.77 -17.20
CA LYS A 68 -0.10 3.34 -18.61
C LYS A 68 -1.32 2.55 -19.10
N ALA A 69 -1.92 1.76 -18.22
CA ALA A 69 -3.10 0.96 -18.54
C ALA A 69 -4.41 1.78 -18.55
N CYS A 70 -4.39 3.01 -18.06
CA CYS A 70 -5.60 3.83 -17.98
C CYS A 70 -5.91 4.53 -19.32
N THR A 71 -6.71 3.88 -20.16
CA THR A 71 -7.13 4.41 -21.46
C THR A 71 -8.00 5.67 -21.37
N LYS A 72 -8.57 5.95 -20.20
CA LYS A 72 -9.39 7.14 -19.94
C LYS A 72 -8.58 8.34 -19.45
N GLY A 73 -7.26 8.20 -19.25
CA GLY A 73 -6.42 9.26 -18.72
C GLY A 73 -6.82 9.73 -17.31
N ALA A 74 -7.50 8.86 -16.56
CA ALA A 74 -7.94 9.17 -15.21
C ALA A 74 -6.82 9.06 -14.17
N ILE A 75 -5.65 8.51 -14.51
CA ILE A 75 -4.54 8.34 -13.58
C ILE A 75 -3.41 9.28 -13.99
N SER A 76 -2.90 10.04 -13.01
CA SER A 76 -1.77 10.94 -13.19
C SER A 76 -0.73 10.72 -12.07
N LYS A 77 0.50 11.22 -12.28
CA LYS A 77 1.51 11.29 -11.24
C LYS A 77 2.01 12.72 -11.11
N GLU A 78 1.86 13.30 -9.92
CA GLU A 78 2.29 14.66 -9.59
C GLU A 78 2.96 14.66 -8.22
N ASN A 79 4.04 15.41 -8.04
CA ASN A 79 4.74 15.56 -6.77
C ASN A 79 5.10 14.21 -6.08
N GLY A 80 5.38 13.15 -6.86
CA GLY A 80 5.63 11.80 -6.34
C GLY A 80 4.38 10.99 -6.04
N ILE A 81 3.18 11.56 -6.17
CA ILE A 81 1.91 10.93 -5.84
C ILE A 81 1.22 10.46 -7.13
N VAL A 82 0.87 9.18 -7.20
CA VAL A 82 0.00 8.64 -8.24
C VAL A 82 -1.44 8.77 -7.76
N LYS A 83 -2.25 9.52 -8.48
CA LYS A 83 -3.65 9.81 -8.11
C LYS A 83 -4.64 9.42 -9.20
N ILE A 84 -5.89 9.26 -8.82
CA ILE A 84 -7.00 8.93 -9.72
C ILE A 84 -7.97 10.11 -9.73
N ASP A 85 -8.26 10.61 -10.91
CA ASP A 85 -9.30 11.61 -11.15
C ASP A 85 -10.65 10.89 -11.24
N GLU A 86 -11.47 11.08 -10.23
CA GLU A 86 -12.77 10.43 -10.10
C GLU A 86 -13.73 10.82 -11.24
N SER A 87 -13.61 12.05 -11.75
CA SER A 87 -14.47 12.55 -12.83
C SER A 87 -14.23 11.86 -14.17
N LYS A 88 -13.03 11.30 -14.38
CA LYS A 88 -12.63 10.59 -15.60
C LYS A 88 -12.70 9.09 -15.46
N CYS A 89 -12.78 8.57 -14.22
CA CYS A 89 -12.75 7.14 -13.95
C CYS A 89 -14.09 6.49 -14.31
N THR A 90 -14.04 5.44 -15.12
CA THR A 90 -15.23 4.67 -15.54
C THR A 90 -15.34 3.31 -14.86
N GLY A 91 -14.44 2.96 -13.92
CA GLY A 91 -14.46 1.66 -13.24
C GLY A 91 -14.08 0.47 -14.12
N CYS A 92 -13.37 0.67 -15.24
CA CYS A 92 -13.05 -0.41 -16.21
C CYS A 92 -12.12 -1.51 -15.68
N LYS A 93 -11.50 -1.33 -14.52
CA LYS A 93 -10.61 -2.28 -13.82
C LYS A 93 -9.26 -2.58 -14.50
N ASP A 94 -8.89 -1.91 -15.60
CA ASP A 94 -7.61 -2.17 -16.28
C ASP A 94 -6.41 -1.81 -15.40
N CYS A 95 -6.52 -0.75 -14.59
CA CYS A 95 -5.51 -0.37 -13.61
C CYS A 95 -5.31 -1.42 -12.50
N ILE A 96 -6.35 -2.18 -12.14
CA ILE A 96 -6.26 -3.28 -11.16
C ILE A 96 -5.44 -4.41 -11.75
N LYS A 97 -5.74 -4.82 -12.99
CA LYS A 97 -5.01 -5.89 -13.70
C LYS A 97 -3.54 -5.56 -13.89
N ALA A 98 -3.24 -4.26 -14.12
CA ALA A 98 -1.88 -3.79 -14.34
C ALA A 98 -1.06 -3.60 -13.06
N CYS A 99 -1.70 -3.54 -11.88
CA CYS A 99 -1.00 -3.31 -10.63
C CYS A 99 -0.30 -4.59 -10.15
N SER A 100 1.04 -4.59 -10.12
CA SER A 100 1.85 -5.76 -9.72
C SER A 100 1.63 -6.19 -8.26
N ILE A 101 1.08 -5.30 -7.42
CA ILE A 101 0.83 -5.57 -6.00
C ILE A 101 -0.67 -5.55 -5.63
N GLY A 102 -1.57 -5.37 -6.58
CA GLY A 102 -3.02 -5.37 -6.32
C GLY A 102 -3.52 -4.21 -5.44
N ALA A 103 -2.79 -3.09 -5.35
CA ALA A 103 -3.11 -1.99 -4.42
C ALA A 103 -4.28 -1.09 -4.87
N ILE A 104 -5.07 -1.52 -5.83
CA ILE A 104 -6.20 -0.77 -6.39
C ILE A 104 -7.45 -1.63 -6.31
N TYR A 105 -8.54 -1.06 -5.84
CA TYR A 105 -9.86 -1.69 -5.87
C TYR A 105 -10.89 -0.77 -6.54
N VAL A 106 -12.04 -1.29 -6.91
CA VAL A 106 -13.20 -0.48 -7.33
C VAL A 106 -14.15 -0.38 -6.15
N ASN A 107 -14.50 0.84 -5.79
CA ASN A 107 -15.48 1.10 -4.76
C ASN A 107 -16.85 0.58 -5.23
N PRO A 108 -17.51 -0.33 -4.49
CA PRO A 108 -18.76 -0.97 -4.94
C PRO A 108 -19.95 -0.01 -5.00
N PHE A 109 -19.87 1.14 -4.32
CA PHE A 109 -20.96 2.13 -4.27
C PHE A 109 -20.83 3.17 -5.37
N THR A 110 -19.60 3.59 -5.71
CA THR A 110 -19.35 4.65 -6.70
C THR A 110 -18.93 4.11 -8.06
N ASN A 111 -18.54 2.84 -8.13
CA ASN A 111 -17.90 2.20 -9.29
C ASN A 111 -16.61 2.90 -9.75
N ILE A 112 -15.93 3.63 -8.87
CA ILE A 112 -14.67 4.33 -9.14
C ILE A 112 -13.51 3.55 -8.55
N ALA A 113 -12.38 3.52 -9.28
CA ALA A 113 -11.15 2.90 -8.77
C ALA A 113 -10.54 3.75 -7.67
N GLU A 114 -10.11 3.09 -6.58
CA GLU A 114 -9.50 3.73 -5.43
C GLU A 114 -8.19 3.06 -5.04
N LYS A 115 -7.27 3.83 -4.47
CA LYS A 115 -6.00 3.39 -3.92
C LYS A 115 -5.42 4.42 -2.95
N CYS A 116 -4.33 4.11 -2.28
CA CYS A 116 -3.58 5.10 -1.50
C CYS A 116 -3.08 6.23 -2.40
N ASN A 117 -3.40 7.48 -2.02
CA ASN A 117 -2.97 8.73 -2.67
C ASN A 117 -2.07 9.56 -1.74
N LEU A 118 -1.39 8.94 -0.76
CA LEU A 118 -0.57 9.58 0.28
C LEU A 118 -1.32 10.65 1.09
N CYS A 119 -2.64 10.60 1.18
CA CYS A 119 -3.45 11.63 1.83
C CYS A 119 -3.07 13.04 1.32
N GLU A 120 -3.03 13.23 -0.02
CA GLU A 120 -2.58 14.47 -0.67
C GLU A 120 -3.20 15.73 -0.03
N HIS A 121 -4.52 15.69 0.26
CA HIS A 121 -5.24 16.77 0.93
C HIS A 121 -4.61 17.16 2.28
N ARG A 122 -4.17 16.19 3.10
CA ARG A 122 -3.50 16.47 4.37
C ARG A 122 -2.10 17.04 4.18
N LEU A 123 -1.34 16.51 3.21
CA LEU A 123 0.01 16.99 2.89
C LEU A 123 -0.01 18.42 2.34
N GLU A 124 -1.05 18.82 1.60
CA GLU A 124 -1.25 20.19 1.13
C GLU A 124 -1.49 21.16 2.29
N GLU A 125 -2.17 20.73 3.35
CA GLU A 125 -2.36 21.46 4.59
C GLU A 125 -1.13 21.42 5.54
N GLY A 126 -0.05 20.73 5.14
CA GLY A 126 1.15 20.57 5.97
C GLY A 126 1.01 19.55 7.10
N LEU A 127 -0.03 18.72 7.05
CA LEU A 127 -0.28 17.66 8.03
C LEU A 127 0.41 16.35 7.60
N GLN A 128 0.67 15.47 8.56
CA GLN A 128 1.10 14.10 8.28
C GLN A 128 -0.01 13.28 7.62
N THR A 129 0.36 12.25 6.84
CA THR A 129 -0.62 11.27 6.34
C THR A 129 -1.30 10.55 7.50
N ALA A 130 -2.55 10.11 7.33
CA ALA A 130 -3.31 9.47 8.41
C ALA A 130 -2.58 8.25 9.00
N CYS A 131 -1.96 7.42 8.16
CA CYS A 131 -1.20 6.25 8.59
C CYS A 131 0.12 6.60 9.31
N GLU A 132 0.79 7.69 8.93
CA GLU A 132 1.98 8.18 9.61
C GLU A 132 1.64 8.76 10.98
N ALA A 133 0.64 9.65 11.04
CA ALA A 133 0.22 10.31 12.28
C ALA A 133 -0.24 9.32 13.37
N THR A 134 -0.80 8.17 12.99
CA THR A 134 -1.29 7.15 13.93
C THR A 134 -0.28 6.06 14.25
N CYS A 135 0.89 6.05 13.59
CA CYS A 135 1.86 4.96 13.75
C CYS A 135 2.61 5.06 15.07
N VAL A 136 2.21 4.29 16.07
CA VAL A 136 2.81 4.28 17.41
C VAL A 136 4.29 3.89 17.42
N ALA A 137 4.74 3.15 16.40
CA ALA A 137 6.12 2.69 16.25
C ALA A 137 6.97 3.56 15.31
N ASN A 138 6.41 4.64 14.76
CA ASN A 138 7.06 5.47 13.73
C ASN A 138 7.65 4.63 12.57
N ALA A 139 6.92 3.59 12.16
CA ALA A 139 7.32 2.70 11.08
C ALA A 139 6.98 3.23 9.68
N ILE A 140 6.16 4.28 9.59
CA ILE A 140 5.76 4.93 8.34
C ILE A 140 6.17 6.38 8.41
N THR A 141 6.87 6.88 7.40
CA THR A 141 7.35 8.27 7.34
C THR A 141 7.24 8.78 5.90
N ILE A 142 6.82 10.03 5.73
CA ILE A 142 6.82 10.73 4.46
C ILE A 142 7.96 11.74 4.43
N VAL A 143 8.79 11.70 3.41
CA VAL A 143 9.87 12.66 3.19
C VAL A 143 9.67 13.42 1.89
N THR A 144 10.18 14.64 1.82
CA THR A 144 10.13 15.51 0.62
C THR A 144 11.50 15.79 0.04
N ASP A 145 12.55 15.59 0.82
CA ASP A 145 13.93 15.81 0.41
C ASP A 145 14.69 14.47 0.38
N LYS A 146 15.45 14.23 -0.66
CA LYS A 146 16.27 13.02 -0.79
C LYS A 146 17.33 12.88 0.31
N LYS A 147 17.78 13.98 0.89
CA LYS A 147 18.76 13.94 2.01
C LYS A 147 18.17 13.32 3.28
N ASP A 148 16.84 13.36 3.45
CA ASP A 148 16.15 12.82 4.61
C ASP A 148 15.85 11.31 4.46
N ILE A 149 16.23 10.71 3.32
CA ILE A 149 16.08 9.28 3.07
C ILE A 149 17.19 8.52 3.80
N PRO A 150 16.87 7.61 4.73
CA PRO A 150 17.85 6.75 5.38
C PRO A 150 18.62 5.91 4.36
N LYS A 151 19.91 5.69 4.57
CA LYS A 151 20.78 4.90 3.66
C LYS A 151 20.33 3.45 3.52
N GLU A 152 19.65 2.91 4.54
CA GLU A 152 19.11 1.56 4.60
C GLU A 152 17.80 1.41 3.80
N ALA A 153 17.13 2.52 3.50
CA ALA A 153 15.87 2.52 2.78
C ALA A 153 16.10 2.18 1.30
N LYS A 154 15.48 1.09 0.84
CA LYS A 154 15.67 0.55 -0.52
C LYS A 154 14.32 0.28 -1.19
N PRO A 155 14.26 0.38 -2.53
CA PRO A 155 13.08 -0.04 -3.28
C PRO A 155 12.81 -1.53 -3.03
N PHE A 156 11.60 -1.85 -2.60
CA PHE A 156 11.17 -3.23 -2.42
C PHE A 156 10.39 -3.69 -3.65
N LYS A 157 11.01 -4.53 -4.47
CA LYS A 157 10.49 -4.98 -5.77
C LYS A 157 9.91 -6.38 -5.66
N ASN A 158 8.72 -6.61 -6.23
CA ASN A 158 8.15 -7.95 -6.44
C ASN A 158 8.63 -8.53 -7.76
N HIS A 159 8.68 -7.71 -8.80
CA HIS A 159 9.18 -8.07 -10.11
C HIS A 159 10.41 -7.22 -10.46
N LYS A 160 11.31 -7.74 -11.29
CA LYS A 160 12.54 -7.07 -11.70
C LYS A 160 12.29 -5.71 -12.36
N ASP A 161 11.16 -5.59 -13.07
CA ASP A 161 10.79 -4.38 -13.81
C ASP A 161 10.04 -3.34 -12.96
N ASP A 162 9.69 -3.68 -11.71
CA ASP A 162 9.04 -2.74 -10.79
C ASP A 162 9.95 -1.56 -10.47
N LYS A 163 9.40 -0.36 -10.50
CA LYS A 163 10.05 0.89 -10.06
C LYS A 163 9.22 1.55 -8.94
N PRO A 164 9.20 0.95 -7.74
CA PRO A 164 8.44 1.49 -6.62
C PRO A 164 9.02 2.84 -6.17
N GLY A 165 8.14 3.83 -5.98
CA GLY A 165 8.50 5.10 -5.36
C GLY A 165 8.57 4.99 -3.83
N THR A 166 7.86 4.03 -3.22
CA THR A 166 7.96 3.73 -1.78
C THR A 166 9.24 2.94 -1.48
N LEU A 167 9.96 3.35 -0.44
CA LEU A 167 11.15 2.67 0.04
C LEU A 167 10.87 1.87 1.30
N HIS A 168 11.64 0.81 1.54
CA HIS A 168 11.48 -0.06 2.70
C HIS A 168 12.82 -0.24 3.42
N ILE A 169 12.77 -0.31 4.76
CA ILE A 169 13.87 -0.70 5.63
C ILE A 169 13.54 -2.09 6.21
N GLY A 170 14.51 -3.00 6.23
CA GLY A 170 14.36 -4.32 6.83
C GLY A 170 13.46 -5.30 6.07
N ALA A 171 12.90 -4.92 4.92
CA ALA A 171 12.17 -5.84 4.06
C ALA A 171 13.13 -6.88 3.44
N ASN A 172 12.83 -8.16 3.55
CA ASN A 172 13.68 -9.26 3.13
C ASN A 172 13.05 -10.14 2.03
N GLU A 173 13.84 -11.06 1.43
CA GLU A 173 13.39 -11.92 0.33
C GLU A 173 12.19 -12.82 0.70
N LYS A 174 12.09 -13.27 1.97
CA LYS A 174 10.95 -14.07 2.43
C LYS A 174 9.65 -13.25 2.36
N MET A 175 9.75 -11.95 2.66
CA MET A 175 8.64 -11.03 2.51
C MET A 175 8.24 -10.86 1.04
N LYS A 176 9.19 -10.82 0.10
CA LYS A 176 8.89 -10.69 -1.34
C LYS A 176 8.03 -11.83 -1.86
N ASN A 177 8.40 -13.06 -1.54
CA ASN A 177 7.74 -14.25 -2.08
C ASN A 177 6.31 -14.47 -1.55
N LYS A 178 5.98 -13.90 -0.38
CA LYS A 178 4.64 -13.93 0.20
C LYS A 178 3.80 -12.69 -0.13
N LEU A 179 4.41 -11.65 -0.68
CA LEU A 179 3.79 -10.37 -0.99
C LEU A 179 3.18 -10.28 -2.40
N THR A 180 3.07 -11.35 -3.09
CA THR A 180 2.05 -11.43 -4.12
C THR A 180 0.72 -11.38 -3.37
N PHE A 181 0.14 -10.19 -3.26
CA PHE A 181 -1.27 -10.07 -2.92
C PHE A 181 -2.01 -11.08 -3.79
N GLY A 182 -2.46 -12.13 -3.16
CA GLY A 182 -3.45 -12.99 -3.79
C GLY A 182 -4.49 -12.03 -4.35
N ARG A 183 -4.88 -12.20 -5.57
CA ARG A 183 -5.64 -11.30 -6.46
C ARG A 183 -6.86 -10.59 -5.90
N SER A 184 -7.00 -10.47 -4.59
CA SER A 184 -8.11 -9.78 -3.99
C SER A 184 -7.71 -9.07 -2.71
N PHE A 185 -7.67 -7.74 -2.80
CA PHE A 185 -8.15 -6.90 -1.71
C PHE A 185 -9.70 -7.02 -1.61
N SER A 186 -10.28 -8.12 -2.07
CA SER A 186 -11.69 -8.40 -1.91
C SER A 186 -11.87 -9.20 -0.63
N PRO A 187 -12.62 -8.71 0.33
CA PRO A 187 -12.86 -9.39 1.60
C PRO A 187 -13.55 -10.74 1.42
N LEU A 188 -14.34 -10.89 0.37
CA LEU A 188 -15.05 -12.14 0.07
C LEU A 188 -14.10 -13.32 -0.17
N ASN A 189 -12.89 -13.09 -0.66
CA ASN A 189 -11.92 -14.18 -0.86
C ASN A 189 -11.06 -14.44 0.39
N TYR A 190 -10.94 -13.46 1.31
CA TYR A 190 -10.17 -13.65 2.54
C TYR A 190 -10.95 -14.51 3.56
N GLU A 191 -12.26 -14.37 3.62
CA GLU A 191 -13.08 -15.12 4.57
C GLU A 191 -13.30 -16.57 4.17
N ILE A 192 -13.38 -16.87 2.86
CA ILE A 192 -13.73 -18.22 2.39
C ILE A 192 -12.54 -19.18 2.39
N GLU A 193 -11.33 -18.71 2.04
CA GLU A 193 -10.15 -19.59 1.94
C GLU A 193 -9.44 -19.83 3.27
N ASN A 194 -9.50 -18.89 4.21
CA ASN A 194 -8.82 -19.04 5.51
C ASN A 194 -9.71 -19.60 6.63
N TRP A 195 -11.02 -19.54 6.51
CA TRP A 195 -11.94 -20.14 7.49
C TRP A 195 -12.05 -21.67 7.33
N ALA A 196 -11.76 -22.18 6.18
CA ALA A 196 -11.82 -23.63 5.91
C ALA A 196 -10.60 -24.42 6.44
N VAL A 197 -9.52 -23.76 6.84
CA VAL A 197 -8.25 -24.41 7.22
C VAL A 197 -8.09 -24.58 8.74
N ASP A 198 -8.83 -23.81 9.55
CA ASP A 198 -8.64 -23.79 11.01
C ASP A 198 -9.69 -24.57 11.82
N HIS A 199 -10.58 -25.34 11.16
CA HIS A 199 -11.69 -26.06 11.82
C HIS A 199 -11.81 -27.56 11.44
N GLU A 200 -10.75 -28.20 10.94
CA GLU A 200 -10.64 -29.67 10.89
C GLU A 200 -9.64 -30.22 11.88
#